data_bb6c02dce1fbb7e8c1dc1414b3ae7bbb
#
_entry.id   bb6c02dce1fbb7e8c1dc1414b3ae7bbb
#
_cell.length_a   1.000
_cell.length_b   1.000
_cell.length_c   1.000
_cell.angle_alpha   90.00
_cell.angle_beta   90.00
_cell.angle_gamma   90.00
#
_symmetry.space_group_name_H-M   'P 1'
#
loop_
_entity.id
_entity.type
_entity.pdbx_description
1 polymer ?
#
loop_
_entity_poly.entity_id
_entity_poly.type
_entity_poly.pdbx_seq_one_letter_code
_entity_poly.pdbx_strand_id
1 'polypeptide(L)'
;IPIGYADGYLRAFSNRADVLLRGKRARVIGNVCMDQLMVDVTHILDVQVEDRVTLAGRDGQEEITFSELADLAGTIHYELLCLVGKRVPRVYIRGGEIVKVWDMNRFDRG
;
A
#
# COMPACT_ATOMS: atom_id res chain seq x y z
N ILE A 1 4.86 -8.87 2.45
CA ILE A 1 4.87 -7.53 1.84
C ILE A 1 5.78 -6.66 2.71
N PRO A 2 6.84 -6.09 2.13
CA PRO A 2 7.82 -5.33 2.90
C PRO A 2 7.39 -3.88 3.16
N ILE A 3 6.26 -3.71 3.80
CA ILE A 3 5.74 -2.43 4.20
C ILE A 3 4.97 -2.59 5.50
N GLY A 4 5.00 -1.61 6.37
CA GLY A 4 4.32 -1.68 7.64
C GLY A 4 4.04 -0.31 8.24
N TYR A 5 3.81 -0.26 9.56
CA TYR A 5 3.34 0.98 10.17
C TYR A 5 4.41 2.08 10.18
N ALA A 6 5.70 1.73 10.08
CA ALA A 6 6.74 2.75 9.93
C ALA A 6 6.63 3.49 8.60
N ASP A 7 5.94 2.92 7.62
CA ASP A 7 5.73 3.50 6.30
C ASP A 7 4.35 4.17 6.18
N GLY A 8 3.53 4.08 7.21
CA GLY A 8 2.19 4.66 7.22
C GLY A 8 1.05 3.66 7.01
N TYR A 9 1.36 2.36 6.91
CA TYR A 9 0.32 1.33 6.82
C TYR A 9 0.00 0.84 8.22
N LEU A 10 -1.08 1.32 8.79
CA LEU A 10 -1.34 1.31 10.23
C LEU A 10 -1.61 -0.09 10.81
N ARG A 11 -1.27 -0.25 12.09
CA ARG A 11 -1.61 -1.48 12.83
C ARG A 11 -3.11 -1.73 12.89
N ALA A 12 -3.92 -0.67 12.79
CA ALA A 12 -5.38 -0.79 12.76
C ALA A 12 -5.88 -1.65 11.59
N PHE A 13 -5.07 -1.84 10.55
CA PHE A 13 -5.42 -2.66 9.40
C PHE A 13 -5.18 -4.16 9.63
N SER A 14 -4.59 -4.54 10.75
CA SER A 14 -4.32 -5.93 11.10
C SER A 14 -5.60 -6.75 11.05
N ASN A 15 -5.60 -7.84 10.30
CA ASN A 15 -6.74 -8.76 10.16
C ASN A 15 -8.03 -8.11 9.64
N ARG A 16 -7.97 -6.88 9.12
CA ARG A 16 -9.18 -6.14 8.72
C ARG A 16 -9.13 -5.59 7.31
N ALA A 17 -8.00 -5.11 6.89
CA ALA A 17 -7.88 -4.48 5.58
C ALA A 17 -7.64 -5.51 4.48
N ASP A 18 -7.94 -5.10 3.25
CA ASP A 18 -7.58 -5.85 2.06
C ASP A 18 -6.49 -5.09 1.30
N VAL A 19 -5.71 -5.83 0.54
CA VAL A 19 -4.83 -5.28 -0.48
C VAL A 19 -5.29 -5.86 -1.82
N LEU A 20 -4.81 -5.28 -2.93
CA LEU A 20 -5.12 -5.81 -4.26
C LEU A 20 -3.89 -6.50 -4.83
N LEU A 21 -4.10 -7.67 -5.38
CA LEU A 21 -3.05 -8.48 -5.96
C LEU A 21 -3.66 -9.25 -7.13
N ARG A 22 -3.09 -9.08 -8.33
CA ARG A 22 -3.60 -9.69 -9.56
C ARG A 22 -5.08 -9.40 -9.80
N GLY A 23 -5.52 -8.16 -9.50
CA GLY A 23 -6.90 -7.73 -9.70
C GLY A 23 -7.88 -8.24 -8.67
N LYS A 24 -7.41 -8.84 -7.57
CA LYS A 24 -8.28 -9.42 -6.55
C LYS A 24 -7.92 -8.92 -5.16
N ARG A 25 -8.90 -8.93 -4.28
CA ARG A 25 -8.67 -8.56 -2.88
C ARG A 25 -8.05 -9.72 -2.12
N ALA A 26 -7.05 -9.41 -1.30
CA ALA A 26 -6.40 -10.34 -0.41
C ALA A 26 -6.41 -9.75 1.01
N ARG A 27 -6.92 -10.50 1.98
CA ARG A 27 -7.05 -10.01 3.35
C ARG A 27 -5.72 -10.02 4.09
N VAL A 28 -5.43 -8.92 4.78
CA VAL A 28 -4.30 -8.87 5.72
C VAL A 28 -4.56 -9.86 6.84
N ILE A 29 -3.60 -10.75 7.09
CA ILE A 29 -3.69 -11.74 8.16
C ILE A 29 -2.59 -11.49 9.17
N GLY A 30 -2.95 -11.58 10.45
CA GLY A 30 -2.02 -11.27 11.53
C GLY A 30 -1.83 -9.76 11.69
N ASN A 31 -0.88 -9.40 12.53
CA ASN A 31 -0.60 -8.01 12.83
C ASN A 31 0.25 -7.36 11.76
N VAL A 32 -0.07 -6.12 11.41
CA VAL A 32 0.83 -5.28 10.64
C VAL A 32 2.02 -4.96 11.54
N CYS A 33 3.22 -5.27 11.07
CA CYS A 33 4.45 -5.02 11.81
C CYS A 33 5.05 -3.68 11.40
N MET A 34 6.20 -3.34 11.97
CA MET A 34 6.87 -2.07 11.68
C MET A 34 7.17 -1.93 10.19
N ASP A 35 7.66 -2.98 9.55
CA ASP A 35 8.16 -2.93 8.19
C ASP A 35 7.68 -4.08 7.29
N GLN A 36 6.70 -4.86 7.75
CA GLN A 36 6.17 -5.96 6.95
C GLN A 36 4.75 -6.33 7.37
N LEU A 37 4.05 -7.00 6.48
CA LEU A 37 2.73 -7.57 6.73
C LEU A 37 2.52 -8.80 5.87
N MET A 38 1.53 -9.63 6.21
CA MET A 38 1.20 -10.82 5.46
C MET A 38 -0.25 -10.77 5.01
N VAL A 39 -0.52 -11.36 3.85
CA VAL A 39 -1.87 -11.44 3.29
C VAL A 39 -2.18 -12.86 2.89
N ASP A 40 -3.48 -13.20 2.91
CA ASP A 40 -3.95 -14.50 2.48
C ASP A 40 -4.21 -14.48 0.98
N VAL A 41 -3.43 -15.24 0.23
CA VAL A 41 -3.55 -15.33 -1.23
C VAL A 41 -4.02 -16.71 -1.68
N THR A 42 -4.60 -17.50 -0.76
CA THR A 42 -5.03 -18.88 -1.05
C THR A 42 -5.93 -18.98 -2.28
N HIS A 43 -6.78 -17.98 -2.49
CA HIS A 43 -7.76 -17.95 -3.58
C HIS A 43 -7.26 -17.27 -4.85
N ILE A 44 -6.01 -16.83 -4.88
CA ILE A 44 -5.45 -16.12 -6.03
C ILE A 44 -4.43 -17.03 -6.72
N LEU A 45 -4.65 -17.27 -8.01
CA LEU A 45 -3.78 -18.16 -8.76
C LEU A 45 -2.50 -17.49 -9.21
N ASP A 46 -1.43 -18.27 -9.28
CA ASP A 46 -0.15 -17.88 -9.87
C ASP A 46 0.53 -16.68 -9.22
N VAL A 47 0.31 -16.47 -7.93
CA VAL A 47 0.99 -15.40 -7.20
C VAL A 47 2.50 -15.69 -7.17
N GLN A 48 3.29 -14.69 -7.53
CA GLN A 48 4.73 -14.76 -7.59
C GLN A 48 5.37 -13.74 -6.68
N VAL A 49 6.58 -14.03 -6.22
CA VAL A 49 7.40 -13.01 -5.56
C VAL A 49 7.63 -11.86 -6.54
N GLU A 50 7.58 -10.64 -6.04
CA GLU A 50 7.72 -9.42 -6.83
C GLU A 50 6.46 -9.02 -7.62
N ASP A 51 5.34 -9.73 -7.44
CA ASP A 51 4.08 -9.23 -7.97
C ASP A 51 3.76 -7.88 -7.34
N ARG A 52 3.15 -7.00 -8.13
CA ARG A 52 2.72 -5.70 -7.64
C ARG A 52 1.56 -5.88 -6.67
N VAL A 53 1.64 -5.22 -5.52
CA VAL A 53 0.58 -5.18 -4.53
C VAL A 53 0.09 -3.75 -4.39
N THR A 54 -1.22 -3.54 -4.50
CA THR A 54 -1.82 -2.22 -4.35
C THR A 54 -2.44 -2.12 -2.96
N LEU A 55 -1.95 -1.19 -2.16
CA LEU A 55 -2.47 -0.95 -0.82
C LEU A 55 -3.65 0.02 -0.85
N ALA A 56 -3.59 1.01 -1.72
CA ALA A 56 -4.68 1.95 -2.00
C ALA A 56 -4.59 2.32 -3.47
N GLY A 57 -5.71 2.28 -4.18
CA GLY A 57 -5.76 2.56 -5.61
C GLY A 57 -6.50 1.48 -6.36
N ARG A 58 -6.26 1.41 -7.66
CA ARG A 58 -6.92 0.47 -8.55
C ARG A 58 -5.99 -0.61 -9.03
N ASP A 59 -6.56 -1.80 -9.18
CA ASP A 59 -5.90 -2.92 -9.85
C ASP A 59 -7.00 -3.66 -10.61
N GLY A 60 -6.98 -3.57 -11.94
CA GLY A 60 -8.05 -4.11 -12.76
C GLY A 60 -9.36 -3.39 -12.49
N GLN A 61 -10.38 -4.15 -12.12
CA GLN A 61 -11.69 -3.58 -11.79
C GLN A 61 -11.89 -3.37 -10.29
N GLU A 62 -10.93 -3.78 -9.49
CA GLU A 62 -10.99 -3.59 -8.04
C GLU A 62 -10.35 -2.27 -7.65
N GLU A 63 -10.84 -1.70 -6.56
CA GLU A 63 -10.32 -0.46 -6.03
C GLU A 63 -10.38 -0.47 -4.51
N ILE A 64 -9.33 0.06 -3.89
CA ILE A 64 -9.31 0.36 -2.45
C ILE A 64 -9.06 1.84 -2.33
N THR A 65 -10.01 2.56 -1.74
CA THR A 65 -9.88 4.02 -1.56
C THR A 65 -9.23 4.33 -0.22
N PHE A 66 -8.62 5.51 -0.12
CA PHE A 66 -8.15 5.99 1.18
C PHE A 66 -9.30 6.15 2.17
N SER A 67 -10.50 6.46 1.68
CA SER A 67 -11.69 6.56 2.54
C SER A 67 -12.06 5.21 3.15
N GLU A 68 -11.97 4.13 2.39
CA GLU A 68 -12.20 2.78 2.90
C GLU A 68 -11.21 2.46 4.05
N LEU A 69 -9.93 2.76 3.83
CA LEU A 69 -8.89 2.51 4.83
C LEU A 69 -9.09 3.43 6.04
N ALA A 70 -9.46 4.68 5.83
CA ALA A 70 -9.71 5.63 6.91
C ALA A 70 -10.84 5.16 7.81
N ASP A 71 -11.90 4.60 7.24
CA ASP A 71 -13.01 4.06 8.00
C ASP A 71 -12.56 2.90 8.91
N LEU A 72 -11.69 2.04 8.40
CA LEU A 72 -11.14 0.93 9.19
C LEU A 72 -10.28 1.44 10.34
N ALA A 73 -9.55 2.52 10.13
CA ALA A 73 -8.65 3.09 11.14
C ALA A 73 -9.34 4.06 12.08
N GLY A 74 -10.60 4.42 11.83
CA GLY A 74 -11.33 5.38 12.64
C GLY A 74 -10.86 6.81 12.43
N THR A 75 -10.46 7.16 11.22
CA THR A 75 -9.95 8.49 10.88
C THR A 75 -10.49 8.96 9.54
N ILE A 76 -9.91 10.00 8.99
CA ILE A 76 -10.29 10.54 7.68
C ILE A 76 -9.13 10.32 6.69
N HIS A 77 -9.47 10.32 5.40
CA HIS A 77 -8.48 10.02 4.35
C HIS A 77 -7.33 11.03 4.30
N TYR A 78 -7.57 12.29 4.67
CA TYR A 78 -6.51 13.30 4.70
C TYR A 78 -5.41 12.93 5.68
N GLU A 79 -5.78 12.41 6.85
CA GLU A 79 -4.79 12.00 7.85
C GLU A 79 -3.95 10.83 7.33
N LEU A 80 -4.59 9.85 6.70
CA LEU A 80 -3.85 8.71 6.14
C LEU A 80 -2.83 9.14 5.10
N LEU A 81 -3.20 10.08 4.24
CA LEU A 81 -2.28 10.59 3.22
C LEU A 81 -1.06 11.25 3.86
N CYS A 82 -1.27 11.97 4.96
CA CYS A 82 -0.17 12.62 5.68
C CYS A 82 0.75 11.62 6.38
N LEU A 83 0.25 10.43 6.69
CA LEU A 83 1.03 9.43 7.42
C LEU A 83 1.96 8.61 6.54
N VAL A 84 1.84 8.72 5.22
CA VAL A 84 2.75 8.00 4.33
C VAL A 84 4.17 8.47 4.59
N GLY A 85 5.03 7.54 5.00
CA GLY A 85 6.36 7.85 5.47
C GLY A 85 7.30 8.34 4.38
N LYS A 86 8.34 9.04 4.78
CA LYS A 86 9.33 9.61 3.84
C LYS A 86 10.16 8.55 3.15
N ARG A 87 10.23 7.34 3.71
CA ARG A 87 10.97 6.25 3.09
C ARG A 87 10.27 5.70 1.85
N VAL A 88 8.98 5.99 1.69
CA VAL A 88 8.22 5.56 0.52
C VAL A 88 8.51 6.54 -0.63
N PRO A 89 9.10 6.08 -1.73
CA PRO A 89 9.37 6.97 -2.87
C PRO A 89 8.08 7.53 -3.45
N ARG A 90 8.13 8.76 -3.93
CA ARG A 90 7.01 9.40 -4.62
C ARG A 90 7.33 9.41 -6.10
N VAL A 91 6.49 8.74 -6.87
CA VAL A 91 6.63 8.69 -8.33
C VAL A 91 5.53 9.53 -8.93
N TYR A 92 5.91 10.62 -9.60
CA TYR A 92 4.95 11.55 -10.19
C TYR A 92 4.71 11.15 -11.64
N ILE A 93 3.44 10.92 -11.98
CA ILE A 93 3.04 10.45 -13.29
C ILE A 93 2.15 11.49 -13.96
N ARG A 94 2.43 11.79 -15.23
CA ARG A 94 1.60 12.68 -16.03
C ARG A 94 1.43 12.06 -17.40
N GLY A 95 0.16 11.91 -17.83
CA GLY A 95 -0.13 11.32 -19.15
C GLY A 95 0.40 9.90 -19.29
N GLY A 96 0.42 9.13 -18.20
CA GLY A 96 0.91 7.76 -18.21
C GLY A 96 2.42 7.62 -18.12
N GLU A 97 3.17 8.73 -18.06
CA GLU A 97 4.63 8.69 -18.00
C GLU A 97 5.15 9.23 -16.68
N ILE A 98 6.27 8.66 -16.22
CA ILE A 98 6.94 9.11 -15.01
C ILE A 98 7.68 10.39 -15.32
N VAL A 99 7.28 11.49 -14.66
CA VAL A 99 7.90 12.80 -14.87
C VAL A 99 8.87 13.19 -13.76
N LYS A 100 8.78 12.55 -12.60
CA LYS A 100 9.67 12.86 -11.48
C LYS A 100 9.61 11.73 -10.46
N VAL A 101 10.72 11.46 -9.80
CA VAL A 101 10.79 10.53 -8.67
C VAL A 101 11.45 11.29 -7.51
N TRP A 102 10.78 11.24 -6.33
CA TRP A 102 11.37 11.73 -5.11
C TRP A 102 11.62 10.53 -4.19
N ASP A 103 12.84 10.40 -3.71
CA ASP A 103 13.22 9.30 -2.84
C ASP A 103 14.28 9.82 -1.86
N MET A 104 13.98 9.78 -0.57
CA MET A 104 14.92 10.27 0.44
C MET A 104 16.21 9.46 0.52
N ASN A 105 16.19 8.24 -0.02
CA ASN A 105 17.36 7.37 -0.01
C ASN A 105 18.29 7.64 -1.20
N ARG A 106 17.90 8.52 -2.11
CA ARG A 106 18.72 8.93 -3.20
C ARG A 106 19.29 10.24 -2.89
N PHE A 107 20.51 10.25 -2.75
CA PHE A 107 20.99 11.41 -2.42
C PHE A 107 21.51 12.06 -3.47
N ASP A 108 21.72 12.73 -3.79
CA ASP A 108 22.20 13.19 -4.68
C ASP A 108 22.05 13.72 -5.28
N ARG A 109 21.80 13.71 -5.28
CA ARG A 109 21.65 13.78 -5.89
C ARG A 109 21.72 14.72 -6.57
N GLY A 110 22.00 15.15 -6.57
CA GLY A 110 22.31 16.17 -7.28
C GLY A 110 21.71 16.92 -8.17
#